data_9a7ab333b053e5ebc666f511fb2b6273
#
_entry.id   9a7ab333b053e5ebc666f511fb2b6273
#
_cell.length_a   1.000
_cell.length_b   1.000
_cell.length_c   1.000
_cell.angle_alpha   90.00
_cell.angle_beta   90.00
_cell.angle_gamma   90.00
#
_symmetry.space_group_name_H-M   'P 1'
#
loop_
_entity.id
_entity.type
_entity.pdbx_description
1 polymer ?
#
loop_
_entity_poly.entity_id
_entity_poly.type
_entity_poly.pdbx_seq_one_letter_code
_entity_poly.pdbx_strand_id
1 'polypeptide(L)'
;MTRQELSRLVTQGSVERLARGIYALAKMTPSPFLEIEILARKGVDFVVTLESALQVHGFPNATPHAVWIAMKRGARRPKVDFPLEVVRVDERSLRHGIEERVLDGVPVRVYSAAKTVADLFKFRNRVGLEISIGALKDGLREKRFSVDELMRAADADRVRRVVMPYVEGYFG
;
A
#
# COMPACT_ATOMS: atom_id res chain seq x y z
N MET A 1 22.36 -22.81 6.43
CA MET A 1 22.68 -22.67 4.97
C MET A 1 23.80 -21.67 4.82
N THR A 2 24.91 -22.07 4.25
CA THR A 2 26.07 -21.20 4.04
C THR A 2 25.91 -20.29 2.81
N ARG A 3 26.70 -19.24 2.71
CA ARG A 3 26.71 -18.35 1.54
C ARG A 3 27.10 -19.08 0.26
N GLN A 4 27.96 -20.08 0.36
CA GLN A 4 28.39 -20.90 -0.78
C GLN A 4 27.28 -21.85 -1.27
N GLU A 5 26.56 -22.48 -0.36
CA GLU A 5 25.37 -23.31 -0.69
C GLU A 5 24.29 -22.50 -1.40
N LEU A 6 24.02 -21.28 -0.89
CA LEU A 6 23.05 -20.39 -1.49
C LEU A 6 23.45 -19.93 -2.89
N SER A 7 24.75 -19.59 -3.08
CA SER A 7 25.29 -19.23 -4.40
C SER A 7 25.15 -20.39 -5.39
N ARG A 8 25.41 -21.62 -4.97
CA ARG A 8 25.26 -22.83 -5.77
C ARG A 8 23.80 -23.05 -6.19
N LEU A 9 22.84 -22.89 -5.27
CA LEU A 9 21.41 -23.03 -5.56
C LEU A 9 20.90 -21.97 -6.56
N VAL A 10 21.42 -20.74 -6.47
CA VAL A 10 21.13 -19.69 -7.44
C VAL A 10 21.70 -20.04 -8.82
N THR A 11 22.96 -20.52 -8.89
CA THR A 11 23.58 -20.92 -10.15
C THR A 11 22.86 -22.13 -10.77
N GLN A 12 22.34 -23.04 -9.96
CA GLN A 12 21.55 -24.19 -10.40
C GLN A 12 20.11 -23.83 -10.82
N GLY A 13 19.69 -22.57 -10.69
CA GLY A 13 18.34 -22.13 -11.01
C GLY A 13 17.25 -22.67 -10.08
N SER A 14 17.62 -23.25 -8.93
CA SER A 14 16.67 -23.74 -7.92
C SER A 14 16.15 -22.64 -7.00
N VAL A 15 16.93 -21.55 -6.89
CA VAL A 15 16.62 -20.38 -6.06
C VAL A 15 16.92 -19.13 -6.88
N GLU A 16 16.03 -18.16 -6.81
CA GLU A 16 16.17 -16.85 -7.41
C GLU A 16 16.47 -15.80 -6.36
N ARG A 17 17.37 -14.87 -6.66
CA ARG A 17 17.65 -13.74 -5.77
C ARG A 17 16.72 -12.58 -6.11
N LEU A 18 15.82 -12.25 -5.20
CA LEU A 18 14.85 -11.16 -5.37
C LEU A 18 15.42 -9.79 -4.97
N ALA A 19 16.27 -9.77 -3.95
CA ALA A 19 16.97 -8.58 -3.49
C ALA A 19 18.22 -8.97 -2.68
N ARG A 20 19.01 -8.00 -2.23
CA ARG A 20 20.18 -8.30 -1.38
C ARG A 20 19.74 -9.00 -0.10
N GLY A 21 20.11 -10.28 0.03
CA GLY A 21 19.78 -11.12 1.17
C GLY A 21 18.36 -11.73 1.15
N ILE A 22 17.60 -11.52 0.07
CA ILE A 22 16.23 -12.05 -0.10
C ILE A 22 16.21 -12.98 -1.31
N TYR A 23 15.76 -14.21 -1.09
CA TYR A 23 15.75 -15.28 -2.07
C TYR A 23 14.41 -16.01 -2.05
N ALA A 24 13.98 -16.53 -3.19
CA ALA A 24 12.78 -17.36 -3.35
C ALA A 24 13.11 -18.63 -4.12
N LEU A 25 12.28 -19.65 -4.01
CA LEU A 25 12.37 -20.84 -4.84
C LEU A 25 11.97 -20.49 -6.29
N ALA A 26 12.79 -20.85 -7.26
CA ALA A 26 12.67 -20.48 -8.69
C ALA A 26 11.49 -21.15 -9.27
N LYS A 27 10.46 -21.50 -8.96
CA LYS A 27 9.24 -22.09 -9.57
C LYS A 27 7.95 -21.74 -8.81
N MET A 28 8.04 -20.86 -7.83
CA MET A 28 6.85 -20.35 -7.17
C MET A 28 6.26 -19.20 -7.97
N THR A 29 4.94 -19.18 -8.12
CA THR A 29 4.26 -18.00 -8.65
C THR A 29 4.55 -16.84 -7.71
N PRO A 30 5.12 -15.71 -8.20
CA PRO A 30 5.39 -14.57 -7.34
C PRO A 30 4.11 -14.09 -6.65
N SER A 31 4.22 -13.76 -5.39
CA SER A 31 3.14 -13.07 -4.67
C SER A 31 2.80 -11.75 -5.38
N PRO A 32 1.52 -11.38 -5.51
CA PRO A 32 1.16 -10.05 -5.99
C PRO A 32 1.64 -8.92 -5.06
N PHE A 33 2.11 -9.28 -3.87
CA PHE A 33 2.64 -8.34 -2.85
C PHE A 33 4.14 -8.47 -2.62
N LEU A 34 4.85 -9.19 -3.49
CA LEU A 34 6.27 -9.50 -3.33
C LEU A 34 7.14 -8.26 -3.03
N GLU A 35 6.89 -7.17 -3.72
CA GLU A 35 7.66 -5.92 -3.55
C GLU A 35 7.42 -5.29 -2.16
N ILE A 36 6.19 -5.37 -1.65
CA ILE A 36 5.83 -4.93 -0.28
C ILE A 36 6.52 -5.82 0.75
N GLU A 37 6.54 -7.14 0.52
CA GLU A 37 7.22 -8.10 1.40
C GLU A 37 8.73 -7.85 1.43
N ILE A 38 9.34 -7.52 0.29
CA ILE A 38 10.76 -7.17 0.20
C ILE A 38 11.06 -5.95 1.08
N LEU A 39 10.24 -4.90 1.04
CA LEU A 39 10.40 -3.72 1.88
C LEU A 39 10.30 -4.07 3.37
N ALA A 40 9.33 -4.88 3.75
CA ALA A 40 9.13 -5.31 5.12
C ALA A 40 10.33 -6.14 5.63
N ARG A 41 10.80 -7.10 4.83
CA ARG A 41 11.97 -7.94 5.15
C ARG A 41 13.28 -7.16 5.23
N LYS A 42 13.38 -6.02 4.53
CA LYS A 42 14.51 -5.07 4.64
C LYS A 42 14.45 -4.21 5.90
N GLY A 43 13.41 -4.34 6.72
CA GLY A 43 13.24 -3.55 7.95
C GLY A 43 12.91 -2.09 7.68
N VAL A 44 12.32 -1.77 6.53
CA VAL A 44 11.87 -0.41 6.22
C VAL A 44 10.67 -0.06 7.12
N ASP A 45 10.69 1.13 7.70
CA ASP A 45 9.55 1.65 8.47
C ASP A 45 8.59 2.39 7.53
N PHE A 46 7.49 1.75 7.19
CA PHE A 46 6.49 2.26 6.25
C PHE A 46 5.07 1.78 6.56
N VAL A 47 4.10 2.41 5.94
CA VAL A 47 2.71 1.96 5.88
C VAL A 47 2.31 1.88 4.41
N VAL A 48 1.71 0.76 3.98
CA VAL A 48 1.16 0.62 2.62
C VAL A 48 0.00 1.61 2.45
N THR A 49 0.01 2.37 1.37
CA THR A 49 -0.96 3.46 1.15
C THR A 49 -1.48 3.51 -0.28
N LEU A 50 -2.45 4.37 -0.54
CA LEU A 50 -3.01 4.71 -1.85
C LEU A 50 -3.35 3.47 -2.70
N GLU A 51 -2.94 3.41 -3.95
CA GLU A 51 -3.29 2.31 -4.85
C GLU A 51 -2.78 0.94 -4.36
N SER A 52 -1.62 0.88 -3.71
CA SER A 52 -1.13 -0.38 -3.12
C SER A 52 -1.99 -0.84 -1.95
N ALA A 53 -2.54 0.09 -1.15
CA ALA A 53 -3.49 -0.25 -0.11
C ALA A 53 -4.84 -0.72 -0.69
N LEU A 54 -5.31 -0.13 -1.79
CA LEU A 54 -6.49 -0.63 -2.51
C LEU A 54 -6.28 -2.08 -2.95
N GLN A 55 -5.10 -2.41 -3.48
CA GLN A 55 -4.75 -3.78 -3.89
C GLN A 55 -4.75 -4.73 -2.69
N VAL A 56 -4.15 -4.36 -1.57
CA VAL A 56 -4.14 -5.17 -0.33
C VAL A 56 -5.55 -5.41 0.19
N HIS A 57 -6.42 -4.41 0.11
CA HIS A 57 -7.84 -4.55 0.48
C HIS A 57 -8.70 -5.25 -0.57
N GLY A 58 -8.14 -5.63 -1.72
CA GLY A 58 -8.87 -6.33 -2.78
C GLY A 58 -9.94 -5.47 -3.46
N PHE A 59 -9.69 -4.18 -3.65
CA PHE A 59 -10.56 -3.33 -4.45
C PHE A 59 -10.54 -3.74 -5.92
N PRO A 60 -11.67 -3.65 -6.64
CA PRO A 60 -11.71 -3.91 -8.07
C PRO A 60 -10.73 -3.01 -8.84
N ASN A 61 -10.09 -3.59 -9.86
CA ASN A 61 -9.18 -2.85 -10.76
C ASN A 61 -7.99 -2.14 -10.08
N ALA A 62 -7.65 -2.53 -8.85
CA ALA A 62 -6.47 -2.00 -8.16
C ALA A 62 -5.20 -2.66 -8.71
N THR A 63 -4.60 -2.07 -9.74
CA THR A 63 -3.37 -2.51 -10.39
C THR A 63 -2.33 -1.38 -10.39
N PRO A 64 -1.69 -1.11 -9.24
CA PRO A 64 -0.74 -0.02 -9.12
C PRO A 64 0.49 -0.22 -10.03
N HIS A 65 0.95 0.83 -10.69
CA HIS A 65 2.18 0.82 -11.50
C HIS A 65 3.46 0.85 -10.66
N ALA A 66 3.34 1.22 -9.40
CA ALA A 66 4.43 1.30 -8.44
C ALA A 66 3.92 0.90 -7.05
N VAL A 67 4.82 0.49 -6.18
CA VAL A 67 4.47 0.31 -4.77
C VAL A 67 4.33 1.67 -4.10
N TRP A 68 3.17 1.93 -3.52
CA TRP A 68 2.87 3.16 -2.79
C TRP A 68 3.03 2.96 -1.28
N ILE A 69 3.94 3.69 -0.67
CA ILE A 69 4.17 3.65 0.77
C ILE A 69 4.15 5.05 1.38
N ALA A 70 3.64 5.14 2.60
CA ALA A 70 3.76 6.32 3.44
C ALA A 70 4.95 6.16 4.39
N MET A 71 5.74 7.20 4.51
CA MET A 71 6.89 7.28 5.41
C MET A 71 6.90 8.61 6.15
N LYS A 72 7.49 8.63 7.34
CA LYS A 72 7.74 9.86 8.09
C LYS A 72 8.58 10.85 7.27
N ARG A 73 8.27 12.14 7.38
CA ARG A 73 9.12 13.21 6.84
C ARG A 73 10.54 13.06 7.38
N GLY A 74 11.53 13.21 6.50
CA GLY A 74 12.96 13.07 6.85
C GLY A 74 13.47 11.63 6.84
N ALA A 75 12.61 10.59 6.82
CA ALA A 75 13.07 9.22 6.69
C ALA A 75 13.76 8.96 5.34
N ARG A 76 14.81 8.16 5.35
CA ARG A 76 15.56 7.84 4.13
C ARG A 76 14.70 6.98 3.18
N ARG A 77 14.64 7.37 1.90
CA ARG A 77 13.99 6.56 0.86
C ARG A 77 14.69 5.20 0.72
N PRO A 78 13.95 4.08 0.71
CA PRO A 78 14.53 2.77 0.46
C PRO A 78 15.18 2.68 -0.93
N LYS A 79 16.29 1.98 -1.01
CA LYS A 79 16.91 1.61 -2.29
C LYS A 79 16.37 0.26 -2.72
N VAL A 80 15.62 0.25 -3.80
CA VAL A 80 14.98 -0.94 -4.40
C VAL A 80 15.08 -0.88 -5.91
N ASP A 81 14.92 -2.03 -6.57
CA ASP A 81 15.05 -2.18 -8.02
C ASP A 81 13.68 -2.26 -8.72
N PHE A 82 12.63 -1.83 -8.05
CA PHE A 82 11.26 -1.76 -8.58
C PHE A 82 10.68 -0.35 -8.41
N PRO A 83 9.63 0.02 -9.17
CA PRO A 83 8.97 1.30 -9.05
C PRO A 83 8.40 1.50 -7.63
N LEU A 84 8.81 2.56 -6.98
CA LEU A 84 8.41 2.91 -5.62
C LEU A 84 7.97 4.37 -5.56
N GLU A 85 6.78 4.61 -5.06
CA GLU A 85 6.26 5.94 -4.76
C GLU A 85 6.17 6.14 -3.25
N VAL A 86 6.75 7.23 -2.78
CA VAL A 86 6.79 7.56 -1.34
C VAL A 86 5.97 8.81 -1.06
N VAL A 87 4.99 8.65 -0.18
CA VAL A 87 4.23 9.77 0.39
C VAL A 87 4.87 10.16 1.72
N ARG A 88 5.20 11.42 1.86
CA ARG A 88 5.80 11.97 3.08
C ARG A 88 4.75 12.59 3.96
N VAL A 89 4.58 12.06 5.17
CA VAL A 89 3.60 12.54 6.13
C VAL A 89 4.26 12.84 7.48
N ASP A 90 3.62 13.66 8.30
CA ASP A 90 4.03 13.84 9.69
C ASP A 90 3.74 12.57 10.51
N GLU A 91 4.37 12.44 11.67
CA GLU A 91 4.28 11.23 12.48
C GLU A 91 2.85 10.94 12.98
N ARG A 92 2.07 11.97 13.26
CA ARG A 92 0.68 11.82 13.71
C ARG A 92 -0.18 11.25 12.58
N SER A 93 -0.07 11.81 11.38
CA SER A 93 -0.76 11.33 10.19
C SER A 93 -0.32 9.92 9.79
N LEU A 94 0.97 9.61 9.94
CA LEU A 94 1.51 8.29 9.65
C LEU A 94 0.85 7.19 10.48
N ARG A 95 0.55 7.46 11.75
CA ARG A 95 0.02 6.47 12.71
C ARG A 95 -1.51 6.35 12.69
N HIS A 96 -2.21 7.24 12.00
CA HIS A 96 -3.68 7.24 11.99
C HIS A 96 -4.24 6.23 10.99
N GLY A 97 -5.19 5.41 11.43
CA GLY A 97 -5.93 4.50 10.56
C GLY A 97 -5.11 3.29 10.05
N ILE A 98 -4.11 2.85 10.81
CA ILE A 98 -3.29 1.68 10.47
C ILE A 98 -4.04 0.40 10.84
N GLU A 99 -3.98 -0.58 9.94
CA GLU A 99 -4.31 -1.98 10.18
C GLU A 99 -3.07 -2.85 9.96
N GLU A 100 -3.01 -3.97 10.67
CA GLU A 100 -2.01 -5.00 10.40
C GLU A 100 -2.59 -6.07 9.49
N ARG A 101 -1.81 -6.46 8.47
CA ARG A 101 -2.11 -7.54 7.54
C ARG A 101 -0.93 -8.48 7.44
N VAL A 102 -1.21 -9.74 7.14
CA VAL A 102 -0.18 -10.74 6.83
C VAL A 102 -0.25 -11.03 5.33
N LEU A 103 0.80 -10.66 4.61
CA LEU A 103 0.94 -10.92 3.18
C LEU A 103 1.97 -12.05 3.00
N ASP A 104 1.50 -13.23 2.57
CA ASP A 104 2.32 -14.44 2.41
C ASP A 104 3.26 -14.72 3.60
N GLY A 105 2.71 -14.63 4.81
CA GLY A 105 3.44 -14.87 6.06
C GLY A 105 4.27 -13.67 6.57
N VAL A 106 4.24 -12.54 5.86
CA VAL A 106 4.97 -11.32 6.25
C VAL A 106 3.99 -10.30 6.85
N PRO A 107 4.15 -9.89 8.12
CA PRO A 107 3.33 -8.84 8.69
C PRO A 107 3.68 -7.48 8.09
N VAL A 108 2.67 -6.75 7.68
CA VAL A 108 2.78 -5.40 7.13
C VAL A 108 1.72 -4.49 7.72
N ARG A 109 2.02 -3.20 7.79
CA ARG A 109 1.05 -2.18 8.12
C ARG A 109 0.46 -1.58 6.86
N VAL A 110 -0.84 -1.45 6.82
CA VAL A 110 -1.60 -0.86 5.73
C VAL A 110 -2.63 0.11 6.29
N TYR A 111 -2.92 1.21 5.61
CA TYR A 111 -4.04 2.05 6.02
C TYR A 111 -5.37 1.34 5.80
N SER A 112 -6.33 1.56 6.69
CA SER A 112 -7.70 1.07 6.56
C SER A 112 -8.33 1.49 5.23
N ALA A 113 -9.35 0.78 4.77
CA ALA A 113 -10.03 1.13 3.52
C ALA A 113 -10.57 2.57 3.53
N ALA A 114 -11.19 3.01 4.64
CA ALA A 114 -11.67 4.39 4.80
C ALA A 114 -10.53 5.42 4.72
N LYS A 115 -9.43 5.18 5.44
CA LYS A 115 -8.25 6.06 5.42
C LYS A 115 -7.62 6.09 4.02
N THR A 116 -7.54 4.95 3.35
CA THR A 116 -7.00 4.84 1.99
C THR A 116 -7.80 5.70 1.02
N VAL A 117 -9.14 5.66 1.08
CA VAL A 117 -9.99 6.50 0.21
C VAL A 117 -9.81 7.98 0.54
N ALA A 118 -9.77 8.37 1.82
CA ALA A 118 -9.49 9.76 2.20
C ALA A 118 -8.13 10.25 1.67
N ASP A 119 -7.09 9.41 1.78
CA ASP A 119 -5.75 9.70 1.25
C ASP A 119 -5.74 9.85 -0.28
N LEU A 120 -6.51 9.03 -1.02
CA LEU A 120 -6.64 9.16 -2.46
C LEU A 120 -7.18 10.55 -2.85
N PHE A 121 -8.19 11.06 -2.15
CA PHE A 121 -8.67 12.42 -2.37
C PHE A 121 -7.64 13.49 -1.97
N LYS A 122 -6.87 13.27 -0.90
CA LYS A 122 -5.79 14.15 -0.49
C LYS A 122 -4.69 14.25 -1.54
N PHE A 123 -4.33 13.12 -2.13
CA PHE A 123 -3.27 13.00 -3.13
C PHE A 123 -3.79 12.87 -4.57
N ARG A 124 -5.05 13.29 -4.84
CA ARG A 124 -5.71 13.18 -6.15
C ARG A 124 -4.91 13.78 -7.31
N ASN A 125 -4.06 14.76 -7.04
CA ASN A 125 -3.19 15.34 -8.07
C ASN A 125 -2.02 14.43 -8.46
N ARG A 126 -1.71 13.42 -7.65
CA ARG A 126 -0.67 12.41 -7.93
C ARG A 126 -1.25 11.12 -8.50
N VAL A 127 -2.37 10.66 -7.95
CA VAL A 127 -2.99 9.37 -8.32
C VAL A 127 -4.12 9.52 -9.35
N GLY A 128 -4.69 10.70 -9.48
CA GLY A 128 -5.86 10.97 -10.32
C GLY A 128 -7.18 10.97 -9.53
N LEU A 129 -8.04 11.94 -9.85
CA LEU A 129 -9.34 12.07 -9.21
C LEU A 129 -10.26 10.89 -9.53
N GLU A 130 -10.16 10.33 -10.72
CA GLU A 130 -10.98 9.19 -11.17
C GLU A 130 -10.75 7.94 -10.30
N ILE A 131 -9.49 7.67 -9.92
CA ILE A 131 -9.16 6.58 -9.00
C ILE A 131 -9.80 6.81 -7.63
N SER A 132 -9.75 8.05 -7.13
CA SER A 132 -10.36 8.42 -5.85
C SER A 132 -11.87 8.21 -5.85
N ILE A 133 -12.56 8.66 -6.90
CA ILE A 133 -14.00 8.50 -7.06
C ILE A 133 -14.39 7.02 -7.25
N GLY A 134 -13.63 6.29 -8.05
CA GLY A 134 -13.84 4.85 -8.25
C GLY A 134 -13.73 4.08 -6.93
N ALA A 135 -12.67 4.31 -6.16
CA ALA A 135 -12.47 3.68 -4.86
C ALA A 135 -13.56 4.04 -3.84
N LEU A 136 -14.04 5.30 -3.83
CA LEU A 136 -15.16 5.72 -3.01
C LEU A 136 -16.43 4.92 -3.34
N LYS A 137 -16.80 4.86 -4.62
CA LYS A 137 -18.00 4.15 -5.09
C LYS A 137 -17.93 2.67 -4.79
N ASP A 138 -16.81 2.03 -5.08
CA ASP A 138 -16.60 0.60 -4.81
C ASP A 138 -16.62 0.31 -3.30
N GLY A 139 -15.97 1.13 -2.50
CA GLY A 139 -15.93 0.98 -1.05
C GLY A 139 -17.33 1.10 -0.40
N LEU A 140 -18.13 2.06 -0.84
CA LEU A 140 -19.51 2.22 -0.34
C LEU A 140 -20.43 1.09 -0.84
N ARG A 141 -20.35 0.72 -2.12
CA ARG A 141 -21.13 -0.36 -2.72
C ARG A 141 -20.85 -1.69 -2.03
N GLU A 142 -19.60 -2.00 -1.77
CA GLU A 142 -19.17 -3.26 -1.17
C GLU A 142 -19.14 -3.20 0.37
N LYS A 143 -19.59 -2.09 0.96
CA LYS A 143 -19.62 -1.88 2.42
C LYS A 143 -18.29 -2.14 3.10
N ARG A 144 -17.19 -1.71 2.47
CA ARG A 144 -15.83 -1.86 3.01
C ARG A 144 -15.55 -0.86 4.15
N PHE A 145 -16.34 0.20 4.23
CA PHE A 145 -16.37 1.19 5.28
C PHE A 145 -17.73 1.89 5.31
N SER A 146 -18.07 2.48 6.43
CA SER A 146 -19.23 3.35 6.57
C SER A 146 -18.89 4.80 6.17
N VAL A 147 -19.93 5.60 5.88
CA VAL A 147 -19.75 7.04 5.65
C VAL A 147 -19.08 7.72 6.84
N ASP A 148 -19.46 7.33 8.07
CA ASP A 148 -18.89 7.89 9.31
C ASP A 148 -17.40 7.59 9.44
N GLU A 149 -16.97 6.36 9.10
CA GLU A 149 -15.54 6.00 9.11
C GLU A 149 -14.77 6.80 8.08
N LEU A 150 -15.32 6.95 6.86
CA LEU A 150 -14.73 7.77 5.82
C LEU A 150 -14.63 9.24 6.24
N MET A 151 -15.70 9.79 6.85
CA MET A 151 -15.68 11.20 7.28
C MET A 151 -14.69 11.44 8.40
N ARG A 152 -14.53 10.52 9.36
CA ARG A 152 -13.48 10.60 10.38
C ARG A 152 -12.07 10.60 9.77
N ALA A 153 -11.83 9.74 8.79
CA ALA A 153 -10.56 9.69 8.07
C ALA A 153 -10.33 10.99 7.27
N ALA A 154 -11.36 11.49 6.60
CA ALA A 154 -11.30 12.74 5.83
C ALA A 154 -11.06 13.98 6.72
N ASP A 155 -11.60 13.98 7.95
CA ASP A 155 -11.32 15.03 8.95
C ASP A 155 -9.86 14.97 9.42
N ALA A 156 -9.34 13.78 9.70
CA ALA A 156 -7.96 13.59 10.11
C ALA A 156 -6.97 14.04 9.00
N ASP A 157 -7.32 13.84 7.74
CA ASP A 157 -6.54 14.25 6.58
C ASP A 157 -6.84 15.68 6.10
N ARG A 158 -7.81 16.37 6.72
CA ARG A 158 -8.26 17.73 6.36
C ARG A 158 -8.80 17.83 4.93
N VAL A 159 -9.45 16.77 4.45
CA VAL A 159 -10.02 16.69 3.09
C VAL A 159 -11.54 16.52 3.09
N ARG A 160 -12.21 16.64 4.22
CA ARG A 160 -13.67 16.50 4.34
C ARG A 160 -14.44 17.30 3.29
N ARG A 161 -14.07 18.57 3.11
CA ARG A 161 -14.72 19.45 2.11
C ARG A 161 -14.54 18.99 0.67
N VAL A 162 -13.46 18.24 0.40
CA VAL A 162 -13.19 17.66 -0.92
C VAL A 162 -14.00 16.38 -1.12
N VAL A 163 -14.09 15.53 -0.10
CA VAL A 163 -14.76 14.22 -0.18
C VAL A 163 -16.28 14.34 -0.18
N MET A 164 -16.82 15.25 0.66
CA MET A 164 -18.27 15.35 0.91
C MET A 164 -19.14 15.48 -0.35
N PRO A 165 -18.84 16.33 -1.35
CA PRO A 165 -19.66 16.44 -2.56
C PRO A 165 -19.77 15.11 -3.34
N TYR A 166 -18.75 14.28 -3.32
CA TYR A 166 -18.77 12.96 -3.97
C TYR A 166 -19.58 11.93 -3.21
N VAL A 167 -19.57 12.01 -1.87
CA VAL A 167 -20.44 11.17 -1.03
C VAL A 167 -21.91 11.56 -1.23
N GLU A 168 -22.22 12.86 -1.20
CA GLU A 168 -23.57 13.36 -1.46
C GLU A 168 -24.06 12.95 -2.86
N GLY A 169 -23.21 13.09 -3.88
CA GLY A 169 -23.53 12.68 -5.25
C GLY A 169 -23.68 11.16 -5.44
N TYR A 170 -23.16 10.35 -4.55
CA TYR A 170 -23.36 8.91 -4.57
C TYR A 170 -24.77 8.51 -4.09
N PHE A 171 -25.32 9.22 -3.11
CA PHE A 171 -26.64 8.93 -2.53
C PHE A 171 -27.78 9.77 -3.13
N GLY A 172 -27.46 10.83 -3.86
CA GLY A 172 -28.43 11.72 -4.55
C GLY A 172 -28.74 11.23 -5.94
#